data_fd5ec372ab7cb4619646ee9b74a8b2ab
#
_entry.id   fd5ec372ab7cb4619646ee9b74a8b2ab
#
_cell.length_a   1.000
_cell.length_b   1.000
_cell.length_c   1.000
_cell.angle_alpha   90.00
_cell.angle_beta   90.00
_cell.angle_gamma   90.00
#
_symmetry.space_group_name_H-M   'P 1'
#
loop_
_entity.id
_entity.type
_entity.pdbx_description
1 polymer ?
#
loop_
_entity_poly.entity_id
_entity_poly.type
_entity_poly.pdbx_seq_one_letter_code
_entity_poly.pdbx_strand_id
1 'polypeptide(L)'
;MLEGEKIEAILEGRVRTFFYDVTDSTNTRAKEYARTTALTEPCAFIAREQTAGRGRLGRSFLSRCGGIYLSLLIPADGDVTPTDITAMAAVKAAGAIRDTVGLEVGIKWVNDLYVDGKKLAGILTEGVFGDNGKLAYYIVGMGINVYKIGDFSEILPIATSIEDVLGEQVNINKLAAALTLALASDIDREECLTEYRRRSVVTGRRLTVVEARGSYTARAVEILDDYSLLVERESDGARVRVFTGEVSVKL
;
A
#
# COMPACT_ATOMS: atom_id res chain seq x y z
N MET A 1 0.65 21.35 4.24
CA MET A 1 1.92 20.69 3.87
C MET A 1 2.23 19.62 4.89
N LEU A 2 2.93 18.54 4.50
CA LEU A 2 3.36 17.47 5.41
C LEU A 2 4.53 17.97 6.27
N GLU A 3 4.42 17.84 7.60
CA GLU A 3 5.38 18.41 8.57
C GLU A 3 5.66 17.41 9.69
N GLY A 4 6.94 17.04 9.87
CA GLY A 4 7.37 16.01 10.84
C GLY A 4 6.97 16.34 12.28
N GLU A 5 7.21 17.57 12.73
CA GLU A 5 6.86 18.01 14.09
C GLU A 5 5.37 17.88 14.40
N LYS A 6 4.49 18.18 13.44
CA LYS A 6 3.04 18.04 13.59
C LYS A 6 2.61 16.57 13.64
N ILE A 7 3.28 15.69 12.87
CA ILE A 7 3.03 14.27 12.90
C ILE A 7 3.48 13.68 14.23
N GLU A 8 4.68 14.00 14.69
CA GLU A 8 5.21 13.55 15.99
C GLU A 8 4.35 13.99 17.16
N ALA A 9 3.86 15.25 17.15
CA ALA A 9 2.94 15.75 18.15
C ALA A 9 1.63 14.95 18.22
N ILE A 10 1.14 14.41 17.10
CA ILE A 10 -0.06 13.56 17.06
C ILE A 10 0.27 12.12 17.46
N LEU A 11 1.44 11.62 17.07
CA LEU A 11 1.88 10.27 17.42
C LEU A 11 2.21 10.11 18.91
N GLU A 12 2.62 11.18 19.61
CA GLU A 12 2.93 11.19 21.05
C GLU A 12 3.94 10.09 21.46
N GLY A 13 4.91 9.81 20.56
CA GLY A 13 5.92 8.79 20.79
C GLY A 13 5.46 7.33 20.64
N ARG A 14 4.20 7.08 20.27
CA ARG A 14 3.65 5.72 20.12
C ARG A 14 4.32 4.89 19.01
N VAL A 15 4.88 5.55 18.00
CA VAL A 15 5.65 4.92 16.93
C VAL A 15 6.89 5.78 16.69
N ARG A 16 8.06 5.16 16.77
CA ARG A 16 9.31 5.84 16.42
C ARG A 16 9.29 6.26 14.96
N THR A 17 9.49 7.55 14.66
CA THR A 17 9.33 8.09 13.32
C THR A 17 10.56 8.87 12.87
N PHE A 18 10.95 8.69 11.61
CA PHE A 18 11.99 9.44 10.92
C PHE A 18 11.35 10.23 9.79
N PHE A 19 11.53 11.53 9.78
CA PHE A 19 10.96 12.42 8.77
C PHE A 19 12.04 12.99 7.86
N TYR A 20 11.74 13.03 6.56
CA TYR A 20 12.61 13.56 5.50
C TYR A 20 11.85 14.59 4.67
N ASP A 21 12.45 15.75 4.42
CA ASP A 21 11.91 16.67 3.42
C ASP A 21 12.00 16.06 2.04
N VAL A 22 13.19 15.57 1.67
CA VAL A 22 13.45 14.86 0.41
C VAL A 22 14.34 13.66 0.69
N THR A 23 14.01 12.52 0.11
CA THR A 23 14.86 11.33 0.11
C THR A 23 14.79 10.62 -1.24
N ASP A 24 15.63 9.61 -1.47
CA ASP A 24 15.51 8.74 -2.63
C ASP A 24 14.24 7.86 -2.52
N SER A 25 14.11 7.12 -1.42
CA SER A 25 12.95 6.29 -1.11
C SER A 25 12.87 5.99 0.38
N THR A 26 11.69 6.12 0.98
CA THR A 26 11.47 5.74 2.38
C THR A 26 11.73 4.24 2.62
N ASN A 27 11.45 3.36 1.65
CA ASN A 27 11.82 1.95 1.72
C ASN A 27 13.35 1.76 1.77
N THR A 28 14.13 2.57 1.04
CA THR A 28 15.59 2.52 1.11
C THR A 28 16.09 2.93 2.48
N ARG A 29 15.55 4.02 3.05
CA ARG A 29 15.91 4.46 4.41
C ARG A 29 15.59 3.40 5.46
N ALA A 30 14.41 2.79 5.37
CA ALA A 30 14.01 1.68 6.25
C ALA A 30 14.97 0.48 6.12
N LYS A 31 15.37 0.13 4.90
CA LYS A 31 16.30 -0.98 4.64
C LYS A 31 17.70 -0.72 5.18
N GLU A 32 18.18 0.51 5.05
CA GLU A 32 19.49 0.90 5.62
C GLU A 32 19.47 0.85 7.14
N TYR A 33 18.39 1.37 7.74
CA TYR A 33 18.23 1.34 9.19
C TYR A 33 18.16 -0.11 9.74
N ALA A 34 17.45 -0.99 9.07
CA ALA A 34 17.33 -2.41 9.44
C ALA A 34 18.67 -3.16 9.43
N ARG A 35 19.66 -2.70 8.64
CA ARG A 35 21.00 -3.31 8.59
C ARG A 35 21.89 -2.98 9.78
N THR A 36 21.62 -1.87 10.45
CA THR A 36 22.46 -1.33 11.53
C THR A 36 21.78 -1.37 12.89
N THR A 37 20.50 -1.66 12.95
CA THR A 37 19.68 -1.57 14.16
C THR A 37 18.80 -2.79 14.31
N ALA A 38 18.93 -3.50 15.43
CA ALA A 38 17.97 -4.52 15.81
C ALA A 38 16.71 -3.86 16.38
N LEU A 39 15.56 -4.24 15.86
CA LEU A 39 14.27 -3.70 16.26
C LEU A 39 13.39 -4.76 16.90
N THR A 40 12.72 -4.39 17.96
CA THR A 40 11.68 -5.19 18.63
C THR A 40 10.27 -4.62 18.38
N GLU A 41 10.20 -3.37 17.92
CA GLU A 41 8.95 -2.66 17.69
C GLU A 41 8.98 -1.99 16.31
N PRO A 42 7.82 -1.77 15.69
CA PRO A 42 7.73 -1.07 14.41
C PRO A 42 8.30 0.34 14.46
N CYS A 43 8.93 0.79 13.37
CA CYS A 43 9.29 2.19 13.20
C CYS A 43 8.95 2.72 11.80
N ALA A 44 8.66 4.01 11.69
CA ALA A 44 8.17 4.65 10.49
C ALA A 44 9.21 5.59 9.86
N PHE A 45 9.23 5.62 8.52
CA PHE A 45 10.03 6.50 7.69
C PHE A 45 9.08 7.27 6.80
N ILE A 46 8.98 8.58 6.97
CA ILE A 46 8.02 9.42 6.25
C ILE A 46 8.78 10.47 5.45
N ALA A 47 8.39 10.70 4.21
CA ALA A 47 8.98 11.73 3.38
C ALA A 47 7.91 12.63 2.76
N ARG A 48 8.27 13.90 2.58
CA ARG A 48 7.47 14.87 1.83
C ARG A 48 7.60 14.66 0.32
N GLU A 49 8.78 14.21 -0.11
CA GLU A 49 9.10 13.94 -1.51
C GLU A 49 10.09 12.79 -1.64
N GLN A 50 9.95 11.99 -2.72
CA GLN A 50 10.94 10.97 -3.07
C GLN A 50 11.46 11.20 -4.49
N THR A 51 12.78 11.15 -4.69
CA THR A 51 13.43 11.30 -6.00
C THR A 51 13.49 9.99 -6.78
N ALA A 52 13.37 8.85 -6.10
CA ALA A 52 13.42 7.49 -6.67
C ALA A 52 12.34 6.59 -6.04
N GLY A 53 11.09 7.10 -5.94
CA GLY A 53 9.95 6.33 -5.43
C GLY A 53 9.73 5.06 -6.24
N ARG A 54 9.48 3.94 -5.58
CA ARG A 54 9.39 2.60 -6.18
C ARG A 54 8.00 2.01 -6.07
N GLY A 55 7.58 1.36 -7.16
CA GLY A 55 6.42 0.48 -7.21
C GLY A 55 6.84 -0.98 -7.44
N ARG A 56 5.86 -1.86 -7.55
CA ARG A 56 6.08 -3.28 -7.87
C ARG A 56 6.65 -3.46 -9.29
N LEU A 57 7.35 -4.57 -9.50
CA LEU A 57 7.90 -4.97 -10.80
C LEU A 57 8.83 -3.92 -11.45
N GLY A 58 9.58 -3.18 -10.61
CA GLY A 58 10.53 -2.17 -11.11
C GLY A 58 9.90 -0.87 -11.60
N ARG A 59 8.60 -0.66 -11.40
CA ARG A 59 7.93 0.61 -11.75
C ARG A 59 8.34 1.72 -10.79
N SER A 60 8.34 2.94 -11.27
CA SER A 60 8.46 4.13 -10.44
C SER A 60 7.10 4.50 -9.83
N PHE A 61 7.14 5.09 -8.64
CA PHE A 61 6.00 5.76 -8.03
C PHE A 61 6.32 7.25 -7.95
N LEU A 62 5.57 8.08 -8.66
CA LEU A 62 5.79 9.50 -8.66
C LEU A 62 5.49 10.08 -7.28
N SER A 63 6.48 10.70 -6.65
CA SER A 63 6.45 11.04 -5.22
C SER A 63 6.83 12.50 -5.00
N ARG A 64 6.00 13.44 -5.48
CA ARG A 64 6.18 14.88 -5.28
C ARG A 64 5.47 15.40 -4.03
N CYS A 65 5.77 16.62 -3.63
CA CYS A 65 5.03 17.29 -2.55
C CYS A 65 3.52 17.24 -2.78
N GLY A 66 2.76 16.97 -1.70
CA GLY A 66 1.30 16.83 -1.77
C GLY A 66 0.80 15.41 -1.56
N GLY A 67 1.69 14.41 -1.53
CA GLY A 67 1.39 13.05 -1.11
C GLY A 67 1.92 12.71 0.30
N ILE A 68 1.61 11.50 0.76
CA ILE A 68 2.22 10.86 1.92
C ILE A 68 3.05 9.68 1.40
N TYR A 69 4.34 9.67 1.69
CA TYR A 69 5.24 8.57 1.38
C TYR A 69 5.77 8.02 2.68
N LEU A 70 5.25 6.85 3.06
CA LEU A 70 5.46 6.23 4.35
C LEU A 70 6.00 4.82 4.14
N SER A 71 7.05 4.45 4.88
CA SER A 71 7.48 3.06 5.02
C SER A 71 7.47 2.68 6.49
N LEU A 72 6.77 1.60 6.83
CA LEU A 72 6.85 1.00 8.14
C LEU A 72 7.81 -0.19 8.09
N LEU A 73 8.80 -0.20 8.97
CA LEU A 73 9.69 -1.31 9.22
C LEU A 73 9.14 -2.11 10.39
N ILE A 74 8.82 -3.39 10.15
CA ILE A 74 8.15 -4.27 11.11
C ILE A 74 9.04 -5.51 11.33
N PRO A 75 9.34 -5.91 12.57
CA PRO A 75 9.96 -7.22 12.85
C PRO A 75 9.17 -8.34 12.19
N ALA A 76 9.86 -9.27 11.53
CA ALA A 76 9.19 -10.45 10.97
C ALA A 76 8.91 -11.44 12.09
N ASP A 77 7.65 -11.79 12.27
CA ASP A 77 7.20 -12.77 13.24
C ASP A 77 6.35 -13.85 12.56
N GLY A 78 6.62 -15.10 12.92
CA GLY A 78 5.83 -16.25 12.53
C GLY A 78 5.77 -16.57 11.04
N ASP A 79 4.68 -17.20 10.63
CA ASP A 79 4.43 -17.72 9.28
C ASP A 79 3.69 -16.72 8.36
N VAL A 80 3.79 -15.41 8.65
CA VAL A 80 3.14 -14.38 7.87
C VAL A 80 3.89 -14.14 6.57
N THR A 81 3.20 -14.11 5.44
CA THR A 81 3.82 -13.88 4.12
C THR A 81 3.85 -12.39 3.74
N PRO A 82 4.70 -11.97 2.78
CA PRO A 82 4.64 -10.61 2.25
C PRO A 82 3.27 -10.24 1.65
N THR A 83 2.51 -11.22 1.16
CA THR A 83 1.16 -11.01 0.63
C THR A 83 0.18 -10.73 1.76
N ASP A 84 0.25 -11.46 2.87
CA ASP A 84 -0.54 -11.19 4.09
C ASP A 84 -0.29 -9.77 4.58
N ILE A 85 0.99 -9.39 4.74
CA ILE A 85 1.39 -8.05 5.19
C ILE A 85 0.86 -6.96 4.24
N THR A 86 0.94 -7.19 2.93
CA THR A 86 0.42 -6.24 1.93
C THR A 86 -1.09 -6.07 2.04
N ALA A 87 -1.83 -7.16 2.21
CA ALA A 87 -3.28 -7.14 2.34
C ALA A 87 -3.71 -6.47 3.66
N MET A 88 -3.05 -6.80 4.77
CA MET A 88 -3.27 -6.15 6.06
C MET A 88 -3.02 -4.64 5.98
N ALA A 89 -1.93 -4.23 5.34
CA ALA A 89 -1.63 -2.82 5.14
C ALA A 89 -2.71 -2.10 4.30
N ALA A 90 -3.25 -2.77 3.27
CA ALA A 90 -4.33 -2.20 2.45
C ALA A 90 -5.61 -1.99 3.26
N VAL A 91 -6.01 -2.97 4.07
CA VAL A 91 -7.20 -2.87 4.93
C VAL A 91 -7.03 -1.78 5.99
N LYS A 92 -5.89 -1.76 6.70
CA LYS A 92 -5.58 -0.76 7.71
C LYS A 92 -5.56 0.65 7.15
N ALA A 93 -4.93 0.84 5.98
CA ALA A 93 -4.89 2.13 5.31
C ALA A 93 -6.28 2.58 4.85
N ALA A 94 -7.09 1.67 4.31
CA ALA A 94 -8.47 1.96 3.93
C ALA A 94 -9.32 2.40 5.13
N GLY A 95 -9.16 1.72 6.28
CA GLY A 95 -9.80 2.11 7.55
C GLY A 95 -9.34 3.49 8.03
N ALA A 96 -8.03 3.74 8.06
CA ALA A 96 -7.46 5.01 8.49
C ALA A 96 -7.91 6.20 7.61
N ILE A 97 -7.99 6.00 6.28
CA ILE A 97 -8.52 7.02 5.35
C ILE A 97 -10.00 7.29 5.66
N ARG A 98 -10.84 6.26 5.78
CA ARG A 98 -12.26 6.42 6.13
C ARG A 98 -12.43 7.18 7.44
N ASP A 99 -11.73 6.79 8.49
CA ASP A 99 -11.91 7.33 9.84
C ASP A 99 -11.34 8.74 9.99
N THR A 100 -10.37 9.13 9.14
CA THR A 100 -9.73 10.44 9.22
C THR A 100 -10.38 11.48 8.32
N VAL A 101 -10.76 11.08 7.10
CA VAL A 101 -11.24 12.00 6.06
C VAL A 101 -12.60 11.63 5.48
N GLY A 102 -13.26 10.59 5.99
CA GLY A 102 -14.59 10.18 5.57
C GLY A 102 -14.66 9.53 4.17
N LEU A 103 -13.51 9.15 3.58
CA LEU A 103 -13.48 8.62 2.22
C LEU A 103 -13.43 7.08 2.23
N GLU A 104 -14.44 6.44 1.66
CA GLU A 104 -14.41 5.00 1.43
C GLU A 104 -13.55 4.67 0.20
N VAL A 105 -12.63 3.71 0.39
CA VAL A 105 -11.74 3.26 -0.67
C VAL A 105 -11.85 1.76 -0.89
N GLY A 106 -11.78 1.35 -2.14
CA GLY A 106 -11.72 -0.05 -2.54
C GLY A 106 -10.29 -0.56 -2.67
N ILE A 107 -10.12 -1.88 -2.67
CA ILE A 107 -8.83 -2.53 -2.84
C ILE A 107 -8.80 -3.24 -4.19
N LYS A 108 -7.91 -2.80 -5.06
CA LYS A 108 -7.57 -3.52 -6.27
C LYS A 108 -6.45 -4.49 -5.95
N TRP A 109 -6.74 -5.76 -6.14
CA TRP A 109 -5.83 -6.86 -5.85
C TRP A 109 -4.44 -6.63 -6.50
N VAL A 110 -3.36 -6.72 -5.76
CA VAL A 110 -3.27 -7.13 -4.34
C VAL A 110 -2.96 -5.92 -3.44
N ASN A 111 -2.54 -4.78 -3.98
CA ASN A 111 -1.74 -3.78 -3.29
C ASN A 111 -2.12 -2.32 -3.58
N ASP A 112 -3.20 -2.07 -4.33
CA ASP A 112 -3.57 -0.71 -4.71
C ASP A 112 -4.90 -0.30 -4.09
N LEU A 113 -5.00 0.94 -3.58
CA LEU A 113 -6.24 1.54 -3.15
C LEU A 113 -6.85 2.36 -4.29
N TYR A 114 -8.15 2.19 -4.49
CA TYR A 114 -8.90 2.75 -5.62
C TYR A 114 -10.13 3.51 -5.16
N VAL A 115 -10.42 4.60 -5.86
CA VAL A 115 -11.69 5.34 -5.75
C VAL A 115 -12.15 5.67 -7.17
N ASP A 116 -13.43 5.40 -7.48
CA ASP A 116 -14.06 5.70 -8.77
C ASP A 116 -13.26 5.21 -9.99
N GLY A 117 -12.71 4.00 -9.87
CA GLY A 117 -11.92 3.38 -10.94
C GLY A 117 -10.50 3.92 -11.12
N LYS A 118 -10.04 4.84 -10.25
CA LYS A 118 -8.70 5.44 -10.30
C LYS A 118 -7.88 5.07 -9.08
N LYS A 119 -6.57 4.96 -9.27
CA LYS A 119 -5.63 4.65 -8.20
C LYS A 119 -5.41 5.85 -7.29
N LEU A 120 -5.68 5.66 -6.01
CA LEU A 120 -5.42 6.63 -4.93
C LEU A 120 -4.07 6.37 -4.27
N ALA A 121 -3.75 5.11 -4.01
CA ALA A 121 -2.52 4.71 -3.31
C ALA A 121 -1.96 3.40 -3.85
N GLY A 122 -0.66 3.19 -3.60
CA GLY A 122 0.02 1.92 -3.87
C GLY A 122 0.85 1.46 -2.68
N ILE A 123 0.90 0.15 -2.48
CA ILE A 123 1.64 -0.49 -1.39
C ILE A 123 2.73 -1.37 -1.98
N LEU A 124 3.93 -1.33 -1.39
CA LEU A 124 5.07 -2.16 -1.75
C LEU A 124 5.67 -2.79 -0.51
N THR A 125 5.46 -4.09 -0.32
CA THR A 125 6.08 -4.84 0.77
C THR A 125 7.38 -5.49 0.29
N GLU A 126 8.47 -5.27 1.02
CA GLU A 126 9.79 -5.87 0.78
C GLU A 126 10.25 -6.61 2.03
N GLY A 127 10.90 -7.77 1.86
CA GLY A 127 11.54 -8.51 2.95
C GLY A 127 13.00 -8.06 3.14
N VAL A 128 13.45 -8.00 4.39
CA VAL A 128 14.86 -7.83 4.76
C VAL A 128 15.33 -9.10 5.44
N PHE A 129 16.35 -9.72 4.88
CA PHE A 129 16.94 -10.96 5.40
C PHE A 129 18.15 -10.63 6.27
N GLY A 130 18.24 -11.29 7.41
CA GLY A 130 19.40 -11.23 8.29
C GLY A 130 20.59 -12.07 7.75
N ASP A 131 21.72 -12.00 8.44
CA ASP A 131 22.97 -12.70 8.07
C ASP A 131 22.80 -14.23 8.07
N ASN A 132 21.83 -14.74 8.81
CA ASN A 132 21.49 -16.16 8.85
C ASN A 132 20.58 -16.62 7.69
N GLY A 133 20.29 -15.73 6.72
CA GLY A 133 19.42 -15.99 5.58
C GLY A 133 17.93 -16.08 5.93
N LYS A 134 17.53 -15.82 7.18
CA LYS A 134 16.13 -15.78 7.58
C LYS A 134 15.58 -14.38 7.41
N LEU A 135 14.30 -14.28 7.13
CA LEU A 135 13.57 -13.02 7.09
C LEU A 135 13.58 -12.40 8.49
N ALA A 136 14.13 -11.19 8.59
CA ALA A 136 14.26 -10.45 9.85
C ALA A 136 13.19 -9.36 9.98
N TYR A 137 12.87 -8.69 8.87
CA TYR A 137 11.91 -7.58 8.87
C TYR A 137 11.10 -7.55 7.57
N TYR A 138 9.91 -6.97 7.67
CA TYR A 138 9.16 -6.46 6.53
C TYR A 138 9.28 -4.94 6.45
N ILE A 139 9.37 -4.42 5.24
CA ILE A 139 9.23 -3.00 4.93
C ILE A 139 7.93 -2.83 4.16
N VAL A 140 6.98 -2.13 4.74
CA VAL A 140 5.69 -1.81 4.11
C VAL A 140 5.73 -0.38 3.61
N GLY A 141 6.09 -0.20 2.34
CA GLY A 141 6.06 1.10 1.69
C GLY A 141 4.66 1.44 1.19
N MET A 142 4.24 2.67 1.40
CA MET A 142 2.96 3.18 0.94
C MET A 142 3.12 4.58 0.37
N GLY A 143 2.60 4.80 -0.84
CA GLY A 143 2.46 6.12 -1.43
C GLY A 143 0.98 6.45 -1.60
N ILE A 144 0.52 7.58 -1.07
CA ILE A 144 -0.87 8.04 -1.13
C ILE A 144 -0.90 9.43 -1.75
N ASN A 145 -1.75 9.62 -2.77
CA ASN A 145 -2.02 10.91 -3.36
C ASN A 145 -3.03 11.66 -2.49
N VAL A 146 -2.62 12.75 -1.84
CA VAL A 146 -3.50 13.52 -0.94
C VAL A 146 -3.99 14.79 -1.62
N TYR A 147 -3.09 15.67 -2.01
CA TYR A 147 -3.41 16.90 -2.71
C TYR A 147 -3.25 16.73 -4.22
N LYS A 148 -3.88 17.62 -4.99
CA LYS A 148 -3.71 17.66 -6.44
C LYS A 148 -2.25 17.77 -6.79
N ILE A 149 -1.74 16.76 -7.47
CA ILE A 149 -0.35 16.70 -7.88
C ILE A 149 -0.25 17.31 -9.28
N GLY A 150 -0.27 18.64 -9.40
CA GLY A 150 0.03 19.39 -10.60
C GLY A 150 -0.56 18.87 -11.93
N ASP A 151 -0.06 19.35 -13.03
CA ASP A 151 -0.52 18.97 -14.39
C ASP A 151 0.16 17.67 -14.85
N PHE A 152 -0.41 16.53 -14.44
CA PHE A 152 0.01 15.19 -14.87
C PHE A 152 -0.98 14.62 -15.88
N SER A 153 -1.08 15.23 -17.04
CA SER A 153 -1.93 14.76 -18.13
C SER A 153 -1.72 13.28 -18.47
N GLU A 154 -0.52 12.74 -18.25
CA GLU A 154 -0.20 11.33 -18.52
C GLU A 154 -0.73 10.36 -17.45
N ILE A 155 -0.87 10.78 -16.18
CA ILE A 155 -1.30 9.90 -15.07
C ILE A 155 -2.74 10.16 -14.63
N LEU A 156 -3.30 11.33 -14.89
CA LEU A 156 -4.68 11.70 -14.55
C LEU A 156 -5.75 10.69 -15.01
N PRO A 157 -5.60 9.97 -16.14
CA PRO A 157 -6.58 8.97 -16.54
C PRO A 157 -6.66 7.76 -15.61
N ILE A 158 -5.58 7.47 -14.87
CA ILE A 158 -5.43 6.23 -14.06
C ILE A 158 -5.25 6.48 -12.57
N ALA A 159 -4.99 7.72 -12.16
CA ALA A 159 -4.75 8.09 -10.76
C ALA A 159 -5.67 9.23 -10.32
N THR A 160 -5.91 9.31 -9.00
CA THR A 160 -6.67 10.37 -8.33
C THR A 160 -5.98 10.75 -7.03
N SER A 161 -6.44 11.82 -6.38
CA SER A 161 -6.03 12.24 -5.04
C SER A 161 -7.26 12.38 -4.12
N ILE A 162 -7.03 12.44 -2.81
CA ILE A 162 -8.10 12.68 -1.84
C ILE A 162 -8.78 14.03 -2.12
N GLU A 163 -7.99 15.07 -2.41
CA GLU A 163 -8.51 16.41 -2.74
C GLU A 163 -9.36 16.40 -4.02
N ASP A 164 -8.97 15.62 -5.06
CA ASP A 164 -9.77 15.50 -6.28
C ASP A 164 -11.12 14.84 -6.04
N VAL A 165 -11.18 13.87 -5.13
CA VAL A 165 -12.41 13.13 -4.82
C VAL A 165 -13.33 13.92 -3.89
N LEU A 166 -12.78 14.53 -2.84
CA LEU A 166 -13.57 15.26 -1.83
C LEU A 166 -13.90 16.70 -2.24
N GLY A 167 -13.13 17.28 -3.19
CA GLY A 167 -13.27 18.69 -3.60
C GLY A 167 -12.70 19.70 -2.60
N GLU A 168 -12.07 19.23 -1.51
CA GLU A 168 -11.49 20.05 -0.46
C GLU A 168 -10.17 19.48 0.08
N GLN A 169 -9.37 20.35 0.70
CA GLN A 169 -8.11 19.93 1.31
C GLN A 169 -8.35 19.32 2.70
N VAL A 170 -7.65 18.24 2.97
CA VAL A 170 -7.68 17.53 4.26
C VAL A 170 -6.44 17.85 5.09
N ASN A 171 -6.49 17.54 6.39
CA ASN A 171 -5.30 17.64 7.24
C ASN A 171 -4.36 16.45 6.98
N ILE A 172 -3.38 16.67 6.10
CA ILE A 172 -2.41 15.65 5.68
C ILE A 172 -1.56 15.12 6.86
N ASN A 173 -1.27 15.95 7.87
CA ASN A 173 -0.48 15.52 9.04
C ASN A 173 -1.28 14.57 9.93
N LYS A 174 -2.58 14.86 10.12
CA LYS A 174 -3.49 13.97 10.85
C LYS A 174 -3.64 12.64 10.13
N LEU A 175 -3.78 12.66 8.81
CA LEU A 175 -3.89 11.45 7.99
C LEU A 175 -2.59 10.63 8.04
N ALA A 176 -1.42 11.28 7.93
CA ALA A 176 -0.13 10.59 8.00
C ALA A 176 0.08 9.91 9.37
N ALA A 177 -0.25 10.59 10.45
CA ALA A 177 -0.19 10.01 11.80
C ALA A 177 -1.17 8.83 11.96
N ALA A 178 -2.42 8.97 11.50
CA ALA A 178 -3.43 7.91 11.56
C ALA A 178 -2.99 6.67 10.76
N LEU A 179 -2.43 6.85 9.57
CA LEU A 179 -1.88 5.77 8.76
C LEU A 179 -0.70 5.08 9.46
N THR A 180 0.20 5.85 10.08
CA THR A 180 1.34 5.32 10.82
C THR A 180 0.88 4.45 11.98
N LEU A 181 -0.07 4.93 12.78
CA LEU A 181 -0.65 4.18 13.91
C LEU A 181 -1.38 2.92 13.43
N ALA A 182 -2.22 3.05 12.42
CA ALA A 182 -2.96 1.91 11.88
C ALA A 182 -2.04 0.83 11.33
N LEU A 183 -0.99 1.20 10.59
CA LEU A 183 -0.04 0.23 10.05
C LEU A 183 0.77 -0.45 11.16
N ALA A 184 1.11 0.27 12.24
CA ALA A 184 1.87 -0.26 13.38
C ALA A 184 1.02 -1.09 14.36
N SER A 185 -0.31 -1.01 14.32
CA SER A 185 -1.19 -1.80 15.17
C SER A 185 -1.30 -3.25 14.69
N ASP A 186 -1.79 -4.12 15.57
CA ASP A 186 -2.20 -5.46 15.18
C ASP A 186 -3.57 -5.45 14.48
N ILE A 187 -3.87 -6.50 13.76
CA ILE A 187 -5.19 -6.78 13.21
C ILE A 187 -5.39 -8.28 13.18
N ASP A 188 -6.57 -8.74 13.57
CA ASP A 188 -6.93 -10.13 13.42
C ASP A 188 -6.97 -10.54 11.95
N ARG A 189 -6.41 -11.71 11.64
CA ARG A 189 -6.27 -12.18 10.25
C ARG A 189 -7.62 -12.46 9.60
N GLU A 190 -8.56 -13.02 10.33
CA GLU A 190 -9.89 -13.38 9.80
C GLU A 190 -10.73 -12.11 9.57
N GLU A 191 -10.68 -11.17 10.50
CA GLU A 191 -11.29 -9.85 10.35
C GLU A 191 -10.69 -9.12 9.15
N CYS A 192 -9.36 -9.12 9.02
CA CYS A 192 -8.65 -8.51 7.90
C CYS A 192 -9.07 -9.13 6.56
N LEU A 193 -9.15 -10.46 6.46
CA LEU A 193 -9.53 -11.15 5.24
C LEU A 193 -10.98 -10.82 4.84
N THR A 194 -11.88 -10.79 5.83
CA THR A 194 -13.28 -10.42 5.63
C THR A 194 -13.39 -9.00 5.07
N GLU A 195 -12.68 -8.06 5.66
CA GLU A 195 -12.69 -6.66 5.22
C GLU A 195 -12.00 -6.48 3.86
N TYR A 196 -10.90 -7.19 3.59
CA TYR A 196 -10.24 -7.19 2.29
C TYR A 196 -11.18 -7.67 1.18
N ARG A 197 -11.92 -8.76 1.40
CA ARG A 197 -12.92 -9.29 0.48
C ARG A 197 -14.04 -8.28 0.23
N ARG A 198 -14.55 -7.68 1.28
CA ARG A 198 -15.62 -6.67 1.21
C ARG A 198 -15.20 -5.46 0.37
N ARG A 199 -13.94 -5.03 0.50
CA ARG A 199 -13.39 -3.87 -0.24
C ARG A 199 -12.86 -4.21 -1.63
N SER A 200 -12.83 -5.49 -2.01
CA SER A 200 -12.29 -5.90 -3.31
C SER A 200 -13.08 -5.28 -4.47
N VAL A 201 -12.38 -4.50 -5.29
CA VAL A 201 -12.98 -3.91 -6.51
C VAL A 201 -12.81 -4.81 -7.74
N VAL A 202 -12.18 -5.97 -7.60
CA VAL A 202 -11.93 -6.89 -8.74
C VAL A 202 -12.86 -8.09 -8.75
N THR A 203 -13.35 -8.54 -7.61
CA THR A 203 -14.21 -9.74 -7.49
C THR A 203 -15.47 -9.61 -8.35
N GLY A 204 -15.79 -10.66 -9.10
CA GLY A 204 -16.91 -10.72 -10.04
C GLY A 204 -16.65 -10.03 -11.39
N ARG A 205 -15.54 -9.32 -11.56
CA ARG A 205 -15.23 -8.55 -12.77
C ARG A 205 -14.38 -9.32 -13.77
N ARG A 206 -14.54 -8.95 -15.03
CA ARG A 206 -13.66 -9.33 -16.12
C ARG A 206 -12.35 -8.54 -16.01
N LEU A 207 -11.22 -9.23 -16.14
CA LEU A 207 -9.89 -8.62 -16.01
C LEU A 207 -8.88 -9.29 -16.93
N THR A 208 -7.77 -8.63 -17.15
CA THR A 208 -6.59 -9.24 -17.78
C THR A 208 -5.58 -9.57 -16.69
N VAL A 209 -5.21 -10.83 -16.56
CA VAL A 209 -4.10 -11.29 -15.71
C VAL A 209 -2.82 -11.14 -16.50
N VAL A 210 -1.84 -10.43 -15.91
CA VAL A 210 -0.51 -10.23 -16.51
C VAL A 210 0.51 -10.96 -15.67
N GLU A 211 1.17 -11.95 -16.26
CA GLU A 211 2.22 -12.78 -15.67
C GLU A 211 3.52 -12.65 -16.45
N ALA A 212 4.62 -13.16 -15.91
CA ALA A 212 5.92 -13.12 -16.58
C ALA A 212 5.95 -13.81 -17.98
N ARG A 213 5.06 -14.78 -18.20
CA ARG A 213 4.99 -15.56 -19.44
C ARG A 213 3.93 -15.07 -20.44
N GLY A 214 3.23 -13.98 -20.12
CA GLY A 214 2.18 -13.43 -20.98
C GLY A 214 0.95 -12.93 -20.21
N SER A 215 -0.11 -12.67 -20.95
CA SER A 215 -1.37 -12.22 -20.37
C SER A 215 -2.55 -13.01 -20.91
N TYR A 216 -3.60 -13.15 -20.12
CA TYR A 216 -4.86 -13.78 -20.53
C TYR A 216 -6.06 -13.07 -19.88
N THR A 217 -7.21 -13.20 -20.52
CA THR A 217 -8.47 -12.66 -19.99
C THR A 217 -9.14 -13.69 -19.08
N ALA A 218 -9.64 -13.21 -17.96
CA ALA A 218 -10.31 -14.04 -16.97
C ALA A 218 -11.41 -13.27 -16.24
N ARG A 219 -12.27 -13.95 -15.51
CA ARG A 219 -13.19 -13.40 -14.54
C ARG A 219 -12.65 -13.66 -13.14
N ALA A 220 -12.54 -12.60 -12.31
CA ALA A 220 -12.19 -12.77 -10.90
C ALA A 220 -13.35 -13.46 -10.17
N VAL A 221 -13.05 -14.59 -9.52
CA VAL A 221 -14.07 -15.38 -8.80
C VAL A 221 -14.12 -14.93 -7.35
N GLU A 222 -13.01 -15.07 -6.63
CA GLU A 222 -12.91 -14.74 -5.21
C GLU A 222 -11.45 -14.50 -4.77
N ILE A 223 -11.29 -13.88 -3.59
CA ILE A 223 -10.04 -13.82 -2.86
C ILE A 223 -10.01 -15.02 -1.90
N LEU A 224 -8.97 -15.86 -2.01
CA LEU A 224 -8.79 -17.03 -1.16
C LEU A 224 -8.20 -16.65 0.21
N ASP A 225 -8.15 -17.61 1.14
CA ASP A 225 -7.74 -17.39 2.54
C ASP A 225 -6.26 -16.96 2.71
N ASP A 226 -5.45 -17.13 1.68
CA ASP A 226 -4.07 -16.66 1.59
C ASP A 226 -3.92 -15.38 0.74
N TYR A 227 -5.02 -14.66 0.53
CA TYR A 227 -5.12 -13.46 -0.31
C TYR A 227 -4.77 -13.67 -1.80
N SER A 228 -4.56 -14.90 -2.26
CA SER A 228 -4.44 -15.16 -3.69
C SER A 228 -5.79 -14.92 -4.39
N LEU A 229 -5.74 -14.58 -5.67
CA LEU A 229 -6.94 -14.35 -6.48
C LEU A 229 -7.28 -15.61 -7.27
N LEU A 230 -8.46 -16.18 -7.05
CA LEU A 230 -9.02 -17.20 -7.90
C LEU A 230 -9.68 -16.56 -9.12
N VAL A 231 -9.26 -16.96 -10.31
CA VAL A 231 -9.85 -16.49 -11.57
C VAL A 231 -10.33 -17.65 -12.41
N GLU A 232 -11.36 -17.42 -13.22
CA GLU A 232 -11.83 -18.34 -14.26
C GLU A 232 -11.38 -17.78 -15.62
N ARG A 233 -10.51 -18.53 -16.31
CA ARG A 233 -9.94 -18.13 -17.60
C ARG A 233 -10.99 -18.23 -18.69
N GLU A 234 -11.14 -17.20 -19.51
CA GLU A 234 -12.20 -17.16 -20.53
C GLU A 234 -11.98 -18.14 -21.69
N SER A 235 -10.74 -18.49 -22.01
CA SER A 235 -10.43 -19.33 -23.17
C SER A 235 -10.85 -20.79 -23.02
N ASP A 236 -10.88 -21.30 -21.80
CA ASP A 236 -11.11 -22.74 -21.53
C ASP A 236 -11.95 -23.01 -20.26
N GLY A 237 -12.40 -21.97 -19.54
CA GLY A 237 -13.13 -22.08 -18.30
C GLY A 237 -12.31 -22.60 -17.11
N ALA A 238 -11.00 -22.74 -17.27
CA ALA A 238 -10.15 -23.25 -16.20
C ALA A 238 -10.06 -22.27 -15.02
N ARG A 239 -10.22 -22.80 -13.80
CA ARG A 239 -9.99 -22.03 -12.56
C ARG A 239 -8.50 -22.02 -12.26
N VAL A 240 -7.94 -20.81 -12.19
CA VAL A 240 -6.51 -20.56 -11.98
C VAL A 240 -6.34 -19.74 -10.72
N ARG A 241 -5.40 -20.15 -9.86
CA ARG A 241 -5.01 -19.42 -8.66
C ARG A 241 -3.83 -18.52 -8.97
N VAL A 242 -4.01 -17.22 -8.80
CA VAL A 242 -2.98 -16.19 -9.06
C VAL A 242 -2.41 -15.74 -7.73
N PHE A 243 -1.12 -16.05 -7.49
CA PHE A 243 -0.41 -15.68 -6.27
C PHE A 243 0.33 -14.36 -6.39
N THR A 244 0.86 -14.09 -7.59
CA THR A 244 1.64 -12.90 -7.92
C THR A 244 1.25 -12.45 -9.32
N GLY A 245 1.59 -11.22 -9.65
CA GLY A 245 1.27 -10.66 -10.95
C GLY A 245 0.53 -9.34 -10.84
N GLU A 246 -0.01 -8.91 -11.94
CA GLU A 246 -0.83 -7.71 -12.04
C GLU A 246 -2.17 -8.06 -12.67
N VAL A 247 -3.22 -7.45 -12.18
CA VAL A 247 -4.52 -7.52 -12.84
C VAL A 247 -4.89 -6.15 -13.39
N SER A 248 -5.27 -6.12 -14.66
CA SER A 248 -5.82 -4.93 -15.30
C SER A 248 -7.33 -5.08 -15.42
N VAL A 249 -8.07 -4.19 -14.81
CA VAL A 249 -9.54 -4.15 -14.84
C VAL A 249 -9.93 -2.86 -15.53
N LYS A 250 -10.87 -2.93 -16.48
CA LYS A 250 -11.62 -1.73 -16.90
C LYS A 250 -12.68 -1.51 -15.81
N LEU A 251 -12.42 -0.56 -14.94
CA LEU A 251 -13.32 -0.12 -13.86
C LEU A 251 -14.27 0.94 -14.38
#